data_0472160fd2f876b4420fa56d918dff0c
#
_entry.id   0472160fd2f876b4420fa56d918dff0c
#
_cell.length_a   1.000
_cell.length_b   1.000
_cell.length_c   1.000
_cell.angle_alpha   90.00
_cell.angle_beta   90.00
_cell.angle_gamma   90.00
#
_symmetry.space_group_name_H-M   'P 1'
#
loop_
_entity.id
_entity.type
_entity.pdbx_description
1 polymer ?
#
loop_
_entity_poly.entity_id
_entity_poly.type
_entity_poly.pdbx_seq_one_letter_code
_entity_poly.pdbx_strand_id
1 'polypeptide(L)'
;EAQRLRGPLANEVKDAIAHAYDYDRNLTFILTGSEVGLLHELLNVDNEESPLYGRYYHEVTLGRFSVNESEEFLRRGFSELSISVGDDVITSIAEYFDGIPGWLTLAGNVYARTRDLSQVRETAIKIAMSEIENLIRVKERTSPIVARRYETVLRCIANGSNSWGRVLRCLEDEEGSTISSSVLHNIITNLEKLSIIKDYEFLDPIYREASKRLKRHSQ
;
A
#
# COMPACT_ATOMS: atom_id res chain seq x y z
N GLU A 1 -5.84 -11.19 -4.13
CA GLU A 1 -6.56 -9.91 -4.01
C GLU A 1 -7.99 -10.13 -3.47
N ALA A 2 -8.11 -11.01 -2.44
CA ALA A 2 -9.41 -11.37 -1.87
C ALA A 2 -10.16 -10.16 -1.29
N GLN A 3 -9.44 -9.15 -0.78
CA GLN A 3 -10.03 -7.92 -0.25
C GLN A 3 -10.87 -7.13 -1.27
N ARG A 4 -10.79 -7.46 -2.56
CA ARG A 4 -11.65 -6.87 -3.60
C ARG A 4 -13.06 -7.46 -3.67
N LEU A 5 -13.29 -8.60 -3.02
CA LEU A 5 -14.63 -9.17 -2.89
C LEU A 5 -15.49 -8.25 -2.03
N ARG A 6 -16.62 -7.79 -2.57
CA ARG A 6 -17.53 -6.85 -1.91
C ARG A 6 -18.99 -7.21 -2.15
N GLY A 7 -19.86 -6.70 -1.27
CA GLY A 7 -21.29 -6.86 -1.37
C GLY A 7 -21.75 -8.33 -1.19
N PRO A 8 -22.89 -8.73 -1.78
CA PRO A 8 -23.46 -10.07 -1.60
C PRO A 8 -22.51 -11.20 -1.96
N LEU A 9 -21.73 -11.04 -3.04
CA LEU A 9 -20.75 -12.04 -3.49
C LEU A 9 -19.70 -12.37 -2.42
N ALA A 10 -19.27 -11.38 -1.65
CA ALA A 10 -18.30 -11.61 -0.58
C ALA A 10 -18.87 -12.56 0.49
N ASN A 11 -20.16 -12.42 0.84
CA ASN A 11 -20.81 -13.31 1.79
C ASN A 11 -21.01 -14.70 1.22
N GLU A 12 -21.44 -14.83 -0.03
CA GLU A 12 -21.57 -16.13 -0.71
C GLU A 12 -20.25 -16.91 -0.74
N VAL A 13 -19.14 -16.21 -1.04
CA VAL A 13 -17.80 -16.82 -1.03
C VAL A 13 -17.39 -17.22 0.39
N LYS A 14 -17.66 -16.38 1.40
CA LYS A 14 -17.38 -16.73 2.81
C LYS A 14 -18.22 -17.91 3.29
N ASP A 15 -19.49 -17.99 2.91
CA ASP A 15 -20.38 -19.12 3.22
C ASP A 15 -19.85 -20.41 2.58
N ALA A 16 -19.41 -20.36 1.33
CA ALA A 16 -18.82 -21.50 0.65
C ALA A 16 -17.52 -21.97 1.32
N ILE A 17 -16.63 -21.03 1.71
CA ILE A 17 -15.40 -21.33 2.46
C ILE A 17 -15.75 -21.96 3.82
N ALA A 18 -16.71 -21.37 4.54
CA ALA A 18 -17.16 -21.88 5.83
C ALA A 18 -17.70 -23.31 5.74
N HIS A 19 -18.55 -23.57 4.74
CA HIS A 19 -19.08 -24.91 4.49
C HIS A 19 -17.96 -25.92 4.19
N ALA A 20 -17.06 -25.56 3.29
CA ALA A 20 -15.94 -26.45 2.94
C ALA A 20 -14.97 -26.66 4.11
N TYR A 21 -14.72 -25.63 4.93
CA TYR A 21 -13.91 -25.75 6.15
C TYR A 21 -14.51 -26.79 7.13
N ASP A 22 -15.83 -26.81 7.28
CA ASP A 22 -16.52 -27.69 8.22
C ASP A 22 -16.66 -29.13 7.70
N TYR A 23 -16.83 -29.31 6.38
CA TYR A 23 -17.23 -30.58 5.81
C TYR A 23 -16.26 -31.25 4.82
N ASP A 24 -15.36 -30.44 4.19
CA ASP A 24 -14.48 -30.92 3.12
C ASP A 24 -13.03 -31.01 3.57
N ARG A 25 -12.58 -32.18 4.01
CA ARG A 25 -11.21 -32.38 4.55
C ARG A 25 -10.10 -32.31 3.51
N ASN A 26 -10.43 -32.34 2.22
CA ASN A 26 -9.46 -32.36 1.13
C ASN A 26 -9.28 -30.99 0.45
N LEU A 27 -9.90 -29.94 0.98
CA LEU A 27 -9.81 -28.60 0.46
C LEU A 27 -8.93 -27.71 1.36
N THR A 28 -8.09 -26.93 0.72
CA THR A 28 -7.31 -25.88 1.38
C THR A 28 -7.54 -24.58 0.62
N PHE A 29 -7.94 -23.53 1.34
CA PHE A 29 -8.10 -22.20 0.76
C PHE A 29 -6.86 -21.38 1.03
N ILE A 30 -6.32 -20.74 -0.01
CA ILE A 30 -5.24 -19.77 0.08
C ILE A 30 -5.80 -18.44 -0.38
N LEU A 31 -5.93 -17.49 0.55
CA LEU A 31 -6.40 -16.15 0.27
C LEU A 31 -5.22 -15.20 0.31
N THR A 32 -5.11 -14.33 -0.69
CA THR A 32 -4.03 -13.33 -0.77
C THR A 32 -4.62 -11.93 -0.80
N GLY A 33 -3.90 -10.99 -0.23
CA GLY A 33 -4.25 -9.58 -0.25
C GLY A 33 -3.04 -8.71 0.07
N SER A 34 -2.90 -7.60 -0.63
CA SER A 34 -1.85 -6.59 -0.38
C SER A 34 -2.29 -5.54 0.64
N GLU A 35 -3.59 -5.32 0.76
CA GLU A 35 -4.21 -4.41 1.73
C GLU A 35 -4.62 -5.24 2.97
N VAL A 36 -3.66 -5.47 3.87
CA VAL A 36 -3.78 -6.41 5.00
C VAL A 36 -5.01 -6.10 5.87
N GLY A 37 -5.23 -4.83 6.19
CA GLY A 37 -6.38 -4.42 6.99
C GLY A 37 -7.73 -4.71 6.33
N LEU A 38 -7.82 -4.56 5.00
CA LEU A 38 -9.04 -4.91 4.25
C LEU A 38 -9.22 -6.42 4.10
N LEU A 39 -8.11 -7.19 4.05
CA LEU A 39 -8.20 -8.66 4.04
C LEU A 39 -8.73 -9.16 5.37
N HIS A 40 -8.23 -8.66 6.51
CA HIS A 40 -8.76 -8.99 7.83
C HIS A 40 -10.24 -8.58 7.98
N GLU A 41 -10.61 -7.40 7.49
CA GLU A 41 -12.01 -6.95 7.47
C GLU A 41 -12.91 -7.86 6.62
N LEU A 42 -12.40 -8.38 5.49
CA LEU A 42 -13.11 -9.38 4.69
C LEU A 42 -13.30 -10.67 5.46
N LEU A 43 -12.24 -11.23 6.06
CA LEU A 43 -12.29 -12.48 6.82
C LEU A 43 -13.19 -12.34 8.05
N ASN A 44 -13.01 -11.27 8.82
CA ASN A 44 -13.83 -10.86 9.95
C ASN A 44 -14.15 -12.03 10.93
N VAL A 45 -13.11 -12.81 11.25
CA VAL A 45 -13.24 -14.06 12.02
C VAL A 45 -13.60 -13.83 13.49
N ASP A 46 -13.45 -12.60 13.98
CA ASP A 46 -13.78 -12.22 15.35
C ASP A 46 -15.22 -11.70 15.50
N ASN A 47 -15.98 -11.57 14.42
CA ASN A 47 -17.33 -11.08 14.44
C ASN A 47 -18.33 -12.24 14.33
N GLU A 48 -19.22 -12.37 15.31
CA GLU A 48 -20.24 -13.42 15.39
C GLU A 48 -21.19 -13.46 14.18
N GLU A 49 -21.37 -12.33 13.50
CA GLU A 49 -22.20 -12.26 12.29
C GLU A 49 -21.48 -12.73 11.01
N SER A 50 -20.17 -12.98 11.08
CA SER A 50 -19.38 -13.43 9.93
C SER A 50 -19.55 -14.93 9.71
N PRO A 51 -19.76 -15.39 8.45
CA PRO A 51 -19.73 -16.83 8.16
C PRO A 51 -18.42 -17.52 8.57
N LEU A 52 -17.33 -16.78 8.66
CA LEU A 52 -16.01 -17.30 9.06
C LEU A 52 -15.72 -17.17 10.56
N TYR A 53 -16.69 -16.75 11.37
CA TYR A 53 -16.51 -16.58 12.82
C TYR A 53 -15.93 -17.82 13.49
N GLY A 54 -14.93 -17.61 14.33
CA GLY A 54 -14.28 -18.65 15.13
C GLY A 54 -13.47 -19.69 14.33
N ARG A 55 -13.37 -19.57 12.99
CA ARG A 55 -12.57 -20.48 12.18
C ARG A 55 -11.10 -20.04 12.18
N TYR A 56 -10.24 -21.01 12.45
CA TYR A 56 -8.80 -20.78 12.46
C TYR A 56 -8.26 -20.68 11.03
N TYR A 57 -7.34 -19.75 10.83
CA TYR A 57 -6.52 -19.65 9.62
C TYR A 57 -5.05 -19.41 9.99
N HIS A 58 -4.15 -19.77 9.12
CA HIS A 58 -2.74 -19.50 9.27
C HIS A 58 -2.37 -18.26 8.43
N GLU A 59 -1.88 -17.24 9.09
CA GLU A 59 -1.41 -16.02 8.41
C GLU A 59 0.06 -16.18 8.02
N VAL A 60 0.35 -15.90 6.75
CA VAL A 60 1.71 -15.85 6.21
C VAL A 60 1.95 -14.44 5.69
N THR A 61 2.74 -13.68 6.41
CA THR A 61 3.15 -12.35 5.99
C THR A 61 4.41 -12.43 5.14
N LEU A 62 4.33 -12.00 3.87
CA LEU A 62 5.49 -11.86 3.00
C LEU A 62 6.09 -10.46 3.23
N GLY A 63 7.30 -10.45 3.77
CA GLY A 63 8.06 -9.22 4.02
C GLY A 63 8.79 -8.70 2.78
N ARG A 64 9.55 -7.64 3.01
CA ARG A 64 10.49 -7.10 2.02
C ARG A 64 11.71 -8.02 1.93
N PHE A 65 12.38 -7.97 0.80
CA PHE A 65 13.70 -8.55 0.67
C PHE A 65 14.72 -7.75 1.49
N SER A 66 15.69 -8.43 2.08
CA SER A 66 16.89 -7.78 2.57
C SER A 66 17.68 -7.17 1.40
N VAL A 67 18.66 -6.32 1.70
CA VAL A 67 19.52 -5.73 0.66
C VAL A 67 20.19 -6.84 -0.19
N ASN A 68 20.72 -7.87 0.45
CA ASN A 68 21.37 -8.98 -0.24
C ASN A 68 20.40 -9.77 -1.13
N GLU A 69 19.19 -10.05 -0.65
CA GLU A 69 18.16 -10.73 -1.46
C GLU A 69 17.71 -9.85 -2.62
N SER A 70 17.60 -8.54 -2.42
CA SER A 70 17.26 -7.57 -3.47
C SER A 70 18.32 -7.53 -4.56
N GLU A 71 19.59 -7.50 -4.17
CA GLU A 71 20.70 -7.54 -5.11
C GLU A 71 20.75 -8.86 -5.88
N GLU A 72 20.59 -10.00 -5.19
CA GLU A 72 20.56 -11.30 -5.84
C GLU A 72 19.38 -11.41 -6.82
N PHE A 73 18.20 -10.93 -6.43
CA PHE A 73 17.03 -10.88 -7.29
C PHE A 73 17.30 -10.08 -8.58
N LEU A 74 17.89 -8.89 -8.44
CA LEU A 74 18.24 -8.05 -9.59
C LEU A 74 19.30 -8.70 -10.48
N ARG A 75 20.37 -9.30 -9.90
CA ARG A 75 21.40 -10.01 -10.65
C ARG A 75 20.81 -11.17 -11.47
N ARG A 76 19.95 -11.97 -10.88
CA ARG A 76 19.26 -13.06 -11.58
C ARG A 76 18.41 -12.52 -12.73
N GLY A 77 17.59 -11.50 -12.48
CA GLY A 77 16.75 -10.89 -13.52
C GLY A 77 17.56 -10.32 -14.68
N PHE A 78 18.66 -9.62 -14.42
CA PHE A 78 19.53 -9.12 -15.48
C PHE A 78 20.26 -10.24 -16.23
N SER A 79 20.66 -11.30 -15.53
CA SER A 79 21.27 -12.49 -16.14
C SER A 79 20.31 -13.20 -17.10
N GLU A 80 19.04 -13.36 -16.72
CA GLU A 80 18.00 -13.93 -17.60
C GLU A 80 17.80 -13.11 -18.87
N LEU A 81 17.96 -11.79 -18.79
CA LEU A 81 17.92 -10.90 -19.93
C LEU A 81 19.24 -10.83 -20.71
N SER A 82 20.27 -11.57 -20.29
CA SER A 82 21.64 -11.52 -20.84
C SER A 82 22.24 -10.10 -20.80
N ILE A 83 21.97 -9.36 -19.73
CA ILE A 83 22.39 -7.99 -19.53
C ILE A 83 23.44 -7.93 -18.41
N SER A 84 24.60 -7.33 -18.70
CA SER A 84 25.61 -7.02 -17.68
C SER A 84 25.30 -5.65 -17.07
N VAL A 85 25.26 -5.60 -15.72
CA VAL A 85 25.02 -4.38 -14.92
C VAL A 85 26.07 -4.31 -13.82
N GLY A 86 26.60 -3.11 -13.58
CA GLY A 86 27.57 -2.89 -12.51
C GLY A 86 26.94 -3.04 -11.10
N ASP A 87 27.75 -3.45 -10.14
CA ASP A 87 27.29 -3.66 -8.76
C ASP A 87 26.80 -2.37 -8.11
N ASP A 88 27.40 -1.23 -8.44
CA ASP A 88 26.97 0.10 -7.99
C ASP A 88 25.51 0.42 -8.37
N VAL A 89 25.11 0.06 -9.58
CA VAL A 89 23.72 0.23 -10.06
C VAL A 89 22.79 -0.72 -9.33
N ILE A 90 23.18 -1.98 -9.16
CA ILE A 90 22.38 -3.00 -8.48
C ILE A 90 22.12 -2.57 -7.03
N THR A 91 23.16 -2.18 -6.30
CA THR A 91 23.05 -1.70 -4.92
C THR A 91 22.19 -0.43 -4.85
N SER A 92 22.39 0.53 -5.77
CA SER A 92 21.57 1.75 -5.81
C SER A 92 20.08 1.47 -6.01
N ILE A 93 19.73 0.47 -6.83
CA ILE A 93 18.33 0.07 -7.02
C ILE A 93 17.82 -0.63 -5.75
N ALA A 94 18.57 -1.58 -5.18
CA ALA A 94 18.17 -2.34 -4.00
C ALA A 94 17.88 -1.41 -2.80
N GLU A 95 18.77 -0.47 -2.53
CA GLU A 95 18.61 0.51 -1.45
C GLU A 95 17.44 1.47 -1.67
N TYR A 96 17.28 2.00 -2.89
CA TYR A 96 16.24 2.98 -3.19
C TYR A 96 14.82 2.40 -3.07
N PHE A 97 14.63 1.15 -3.48
CA PHE A 97 13.33 0.47 -3.48
C PHE A 97 13.07 -0.36 -2.23
N ASP A 98 13.98 -0.33 -1.26
CA ASP A 98 13.81 -0.87 0.09
C ASP A 98 13.23 -2.29 0.13
N GLY A 99 13.74 -3.15 -0.75
CA GLY A 99 13.38 -4.56 -0.80
C GLY A 99 11.95 -4.88 -1.24
N ILE A 100 11.20 -3.94 -1.80
CA ILE A 100 9.84 -4.19 -2.28
C ILE A 100 9.90 -4.89 -3.65
N PRO A 101 9.50 -6.19 -3.76
CA PRO A 101 9.73 -6.99 -4.97
C PRO A 101 9.09 -6.40 -6.24
N GLY A 102 7.91 -5.79 -6.10
CA GLY A 102 7.23 -5.11 -7.21
C GLY A 102 8.03 -3.96 -7.81
N TRP A 103 8.62 -3.12 -6.95
CA TRP A 103 9.48 -2.03 -7.39
C TRP A 103 10.81 -2.49 -7.93
N LEU A 104 11.41 -3.54 -7.33
CA LEU A 104 12.64 -4.14 -7.86
C LEU A 104 12.42 -4.72 -9.28
N THR A 105 11.29 -5.38 -9.50
CA THR A 105 10.91 -5.89 -10.82
C THR A 105 10.72 -4.75 -11.83
N LEU A 106 9.99 -3.69 -11.46
CA LEU A 106 9.83 -2.51 -12.30
C LEU A 106 11.19 -1.89 -12.63
N ALA A 107 12.02 -1.68 -11.60
CA ALA A 107 13.33 -1.07 -11.74
C ALA A 107 14.23 -1.85 -12.68
N GLY A 108 14.31 -3.18 -12.50
CA GLY A 108 15.06 -4.06 -13.40
C GLY A 108 14.60 -3.94 -14.85
N ASN A 109 13.29 -3.98 -15.09
CA ASN A 109 12.71 -3.86 -16.42
C ASN A 109 12.94 -2.48 -17.07
N VAL A 110 12.81 -1.40 -16.31
CA VAL A 110 13.04 -0.04 -16.83
C VAL A 110 14.53 0.16 -17.12
N TYR A 111 15.41 -0.22 -16.18
CA TYR A 111 16.85 -0.08 -16.35
C TYR A 111 17.39 -0.93 -17.50
N ALA A 112 16.87 -2.15 -17.69
CA ALA A 112 17.25 -3.01 -18.81
C ALA A 112 17.08 -2.31 -20.17
N ARG A 113 16.07 -1.48 -20.30
CA ARG A 113 15.71 -0.76 -21.53
C ARG A 113 16.38 0.59 -21.67
N THR A 114 16.51 1.33 -20.57
CA THR A 114 16.90 2.76 -20.59
C THR A 114 18.35 3.00 -20.19
N ARG A 115 18.92 2.11 -19.38
CA ARG A 115 20.25 2.29 -18.75
C ARG A 115 20.36 3.59 -17.93
N ASP A 116 19.24 4.08 -17.42
CA ASP A 116 19.13 5.37 -16.73
C ASP A 116 18.38 5.22 -15.40
N LEU A 117 19.10 5.38 -14.27
CA LEU A 117 18.54 5.30 -12.92
C LEU A 117 17.55 6.44 -12.63
N SER A 118 17.70 7.59 -13.28
CA SER A 118 16.77 8.71 -13.09
C SER A 118 15.41 8.38 -13.69
N GLN A 119 15.37 7.74 -14.86
CA GLN A 119 14.14 7.25 -15.46
C GLN A 119 13.49 6.13 -14.64
N VAL A 120 14.29 5.24 -14.04
CA VAL A 120 13.79 4.20 -13.14
C VAL A 120 13.03 4.83 -11.97
N ARG A 121 13.65 5.76 -11.26
CA ARG A 121 13.04 6.45 -10.10
C ARG A 121 11.79 7.24 -10.50
N GLU A 122 11.89 8.01 -11.57
CA GLU A 122 10.77 8.85 -12.03
C GLU A 122 9.58 8.01 -12.50
N THR A 123 9.83 6.86 -13.13
CA THR A 123 8.75 5.93 -13.52
C THR A 123 8.03 5.37 -12.31
N ALA A 124 8.76 4.93 -11.29
CA ALA A 124 8.18 4.42 -10.05
C ALA A 124 7.34 5.49 -9.34
N ILE A 125 7.87 6.71 -9.20
CA ILE A 125 7.14 7.81 -8.58
C ILE A 125 5.87 8.17 -9.35
N LYS A 126 5.90 8.18 -10.69
CA LYS A 126 4.69 8.43 -11.51
C LYS A 126 3.61 7.37 -11.30
N ILE A 127 4.00 6.10 -11.18
CA ILE A 127 3.05 5.02 -10.89
C ILE A 127 2.43 5.22 -9.50
N ALA A 128 3.25 5.42 -8.47
CA ALA A 128 2.76 5.67 -7.11
C ALA A 128 1.86 6.92 -7.03
N MET A 129 2.21 8.00 -7.74
CA MET A 129 1.35 9.18 -7.85
C MET A 129 -0.02 8.85 -8.46
N SER A 130 -0.04 8.08 -9.55
CA SER A 130 -1.30 7.67 -10.19
C SER A 130 -2.18 6.84 -9.25
N GLU A 131 -1.59 5.98 -8.44
CA GLU A 131 -2.33 5.18 -7.45
C GLU A 131 -2.88 6.04 -6.32
N ILE A 132 -2.10 6.99 -5.79
CA ILE A 132 -2.55 7.96 -4.79
C ILE A 132 -3.67 8.85 -5.36
N GLU A 133 -3.52 9.35 -6.57
CA GLU A 133 -4.54 10.16 -7.25
C GLU A 133 -5.83 9.36 -7.47
N ASN A 134 -5.74 8.07 -7.78
CA ASN A 134 -6.90 7.20 -7.87
C ASN A 134 -7.61 7.03 -6.52
N LEU A 135 -6.87 6.87 -5.43
CA LEU A 135 -7.44 6.85 -4.08
C LEU A 135 -8.18 8.16 -3.77
N ILE A 136 -7.54 9.30 -4.02
CA ILE A 136 -8.11 10.62 -3.79
C ILE A 136 -9.39 10.80 -4.63
N ARG A 137 -9.37 10.42 -5.91
CA ARG A 137 -10.54 10.49 -6.82
C ARG A 137 -11.71 9.64 -6.33
N VAL A 138 -11.45 8.47 -5.72
CA VAL A 138 -12.51 7.66 -5.11
C VAL A 138 -13.15 8.41 -3.93
N LYS A 139 -12.35 9.11 -3.11
CA LYS A 139 -12.86 9.94 -2.01
C LYS A 139 -13.61 11.17 -2.51
N GLU A 140 -13.16 11.77 -3.61
CA GLU A 140 -13.80 12.93 -4.24
C GLU A 140 -15.25 12.65 -4.68
N ARG A 141 -15.54 11.42 -5.14
CA ARG A 141 -16.91 10.99 -5.46
C ARG A 141 -17.86 11.06 -4.27
N THR A 142 -17.33 10.94 -3.05
CA THR A 142 -18.10 11.05 -1.81
C THR A 142 -18.18 12.52 -1.37
N SER A 143 -17.05 13.22 -1.34
CA SER A 143 -16.96 14.63 -0.98
C SER A 143 -15.61 15.22 -1.40
N PRO A 144 -15.58 16.35 -2.14
CA PRO A 144 -14.35 17.07 -2.47
C PRO A 144 -13.53 17.49 -1.23
N ILE A 145 -14.22 17.85 -0.13
CA ILE A 145 -13.56 18.23 1.13
C ILE A 145 -12.83 17.03 1.71
N VAL A 146 -13.46 15.86 1.71
CA VAL A 146 -12.81 14.62 2.20
C VAL A 146 -11.58 14.28 1.36
N ALA A 147 -11.69 14.35 0.04
CA ALA A 147 -10.57 14.10 -0.87
C ALA A 147 -9.38 15.02 -0.59
N ARG A 148 -9.62 16.33 -0.44
CA ARG A 148 -8.60 17.32 -0.08
C ARG A 148 -7.93 16.97 1.25
N ARG A 149 -8.68 16.55 2.25
CA ARG A 149 -8.14 16.16 3.56
C ARG A 149 -7.22 14.94 3.47
N TYR A 150 -7.58 13.93 2.68
CA TYR A 150 -6.70 12.79 2.42
C TYR A 150 -5.39 13.24 1.78
N GLU A 151 -5.46 14.09 0.77
CA GLU A 151 -4.29 14.63 0.08
C GLU A 151 -3.39 15.42 1.04
N THR A 152 -3.98 16.30 1.85
CA THR A 152 -3.26 17.09 2.85
C THR A 152 -2.61 16.19 3.91
N VAL A 153 -3.31 15.22 4.46
CA VAL A 153 -2.77 14.28 5.46
C VAL A 153 -1.58 13.49 4.89
N LEU A 154 -1.71 12.94 3.67
CA LEU A 154 -0.61 12.23 3.00
C LEU A 154 0.60 13.15 2.83
N ARG A 155 0.41 14.38 2.39
CA ARG A 155 1.50 15.35 2.23
C ARG A 155 2.12 15.75 3.57
N CYS A 156 1.33 15.97 4.63
CA CYS A 156 1.83 16.28 5.97
C CYS A 156 2.74 15.15 6.49
N ILE A 157 2.30 13.90 6.40
CA ILE A 157 3.08 12.74 6.82
C ILE A 157 4.35 12.60 5.97
N ALA A 158 4.26 12.76 4.64
CA ALA A 158 5.40 12.68 3.74
C ALA A 158 6.49 13.73 4.09
N ASN A 159 6.08 14.90 4.59
CA ASN A 159 6.96 15.99 5.01
C ASN A 159 7.37 15.90 6.50
N GLY A 160 7.10 14.78 7.18
CA GLY A 160 7.66 14.50 8.50
C GLY A 160 6.71 14.72 9.69
N SER A 161 5.42 14.91 9.46
CA SER A 161 4.41 14.90 10.53
C SER A 161 4.19 13.45 10.99
N ASN A 162 4.93 13.01 12.01
CA ASN A 162 5.02 11.63 12.47
C ASN A 162 4.26 11.36 13.78
N SER A 163 3.24 12.13 14.07
CA SER A 163 2.39 11.93 15.26
C SER A 163 1.03 12.58 15.06
N TRP A 164 0.04 12.08 15.79
CA TRP A 164 -1.32 12.63 15.76
C TRP A 164 -1.37 14.16 15.81
N GLY A 165 -0.75 14.73 16.84
CA GLY A 165 -0.80 16.19 17.05
C GLY A 165 -0.08 16.99 15.96
N ARG A 166 0.96 16.42 15.32
CA ARG A 166 1.65 17.09 14.20
C ARG A 166 0.81 17.03 12.92
N VAL A 167 0.21 15.88 12.65
CA VAL A 167 -0.66 15.71 11.47
C VAL A 167 -1.91 16.59 11.60
N LEU A 168 -2.53 16.62 12.81
CA LEU A 168 -3.70 17.46 13.07
C LEU A 168 -3.37 18.95 12.84
N ARG A 169 -2.31 19.45 13.45
CA ARG A 169 -1.88 20.86 13.25
C ARG A 169 -1.60 21.16 11.78
N CYS A 170 -0.86 20.30 11.11
CA CYS A 170 -0.56 20.48 9.69
C CYS A 170 -1.84 20.54 8.84
N LEU A 171 -2.84 19.73 9.14
CA LEU A 171 -4.13 19.73 8.46
C LEU A 171 -4.93 21.01 8.76
N GLU A 172 -4.98 21.44 10.02
CA GLU A 172 -5.66 22.65 10.45
C GLU A 172 -5.02 23.93 9.87
N ASP A 173 -3.68 23.98 9.85
CA ASP A 173 -2.93 25.10 9.25
C ASP A 173 -3.23 25.25 7.76
N GLU A 174 -3.40 24.13 7.03
CA GLU A 174 -3.71 24.17 5.60
C GLU A 174 -5.21 24.43 5.30
N GLU A 175 -6.11 24.02 6.19
CA GLU A 175 -7.54 24.30 6.03
C GLU A 175 -7.94 25.68 6.61
N GLY A 176 -7.09 26.30 7.44
CA GLY A 176 -7.41 27.55 8.13
C GLY A 176 -8.55 27.43 9.15
N SER A 177 -8.87 26.23 9.60
CA SER A 177 -9.96 25.93 10.52
C SER A 177 -9.67 24.71 11.39
N THR A 178 -10.30 24.64 12.56
CA THR A 178 -10.18 23.49 13.44
C THR A 178 -10.85 22.26 12.85
N ILE A 179 -10.20 21.10 13.01
CA ILE A 179 -10.68 19.81 12.50
C ILE A 179 -11.04 18.90 13.67
N SER A 180 -12.23 18.28 13.60
CA SER A 180 -12.61 17.32 14.64
C SER A 180 -11.70 16.10 14.64
N SER A 181 -11.36 15.61 15.83
CA SER A 181 -10.53 14.43 16.01
C SER A 181 -11.06 13.20 15.26
N SER A 182 -12.38 13.04 15.16
CA SER A 182 -13.00 11.92 14.43
C SER A 182 -12.69 11.94 12.94
N VAL A 183 -12.60 13.12 12.33
CA VAL A 183 -12.25 13.24 10.89
C VAL A 183 -10.83 12.74 10.63
N LEU A 184 -9.86 13.21 11.41
CA LEU A 184 -8.48 12.75 11.26
C LEU A 184 -8.36 11.27 11.58
N HIS A 185 -9.02 10.80 12.65
CA HIS A 185 -9.03 9.37 13.02
C HIS A 185 -9.50 8.50 11.85
N ASN A 186 -10.61 8.85 11.22
CA ASN A 186 -11.16 8.10 10.09
C ASN A 186 -10.19 8.07 8.88
N ILE A 187 -9.49 9.18 8.62
CA ILE A 187 -8.51 9.24 7.54
C ILE A 187 -7.32 8.32 7.85
N ILE A 188 -6.72 8.44 9.02
CA ILE A 188 -5.56 7.63 9.44
C ILE A 188 -5.92 6.15 9.41
N THR A 189 -7.01 5.74 10.08
CA THR A 189 -7.47 4.35 10.11
C THR A 189 -7.69 3.79 8.70
N ASN A 190 -8.26 4.59 7.79
CA ASN A 190 -8.47 4.13 6.42
C ASN A 190 -7.15 3.98 5.64
N LEU A 191 -6.19 4.90 5.81
CA LEU A 191 -4.87 4.80 5.19
C LEU A 191 -4.08 3.60 5.72
N GLU A 192 -4.23 3.27 7.00
CA GLU A 192 -3.63 2.07 7.62
C GLU A 192 -4.27 0.79 7.08
N LYS A 193 -5.61 0.71 6.98
CA LYS A 193 -6.32 -0.42 6.36
C LYS A 193 -5.88 -0.68 4.92
N LEU A 194 -5.58 0.39 4.18
CA LEU A 194 -5.06 0.34 2.81
C LEU A 194 -3.56 0.02 2.74
N SER A 195 -2.90 -0.20 3.87
CA SER A 195 -1.46 -0.46 3.97
C SER A 195 -0.60 0.63 3.30
N ILE A 196 -1.06 1.87 3.33
CA ILE A 196 -0.29 3.03 2.82
C ILE A 196 0.63 3.57 3.90
N ILE A 197 0.11 3.70 5.12
CA ILE A 197 0.86 4.14 6.30
C ILE A 197 0.70 3.16 7.44
N LYS A 198 1.60 3.24 8.42
CA LYS A 198 1.49 2.64 9.75
C LYS A 198 2.18 3.55 10.75
N ASP A 199 1.54 3.81 11.88
CA ASP A 199 2.11 4.65 12.95
C ASP A 199 2.62 6.02 12.44
N TYR A 200 1.89 6.65 11.50
CA TYR A 200 2.24 7.92 10.83
C TYR A 200 3.51 7.85 9.96
N GLU A 201 3.89 6.69 9.49
CA GLU A 201 4.97 6.49 8.54
C GLU A 201 4.47 5.76 7.29
N PHE A 202 5.03 6.11 6.13
CA PHE A 202 4.71 5.38 4.90
C PHE A 202 5.32 3.99 4.94
N LEU A 203 4.50 2.99 4.62
CA LEU A 203 4.98 1.62 4.44
C LEU A 203 5.79 1.44 3.15
N ASP A 204 5.74 2.38 2.22
CA ASP A 204 6.44 2.34 0.95
C ASP A 204 7.15 3.70 0.73
N PRO A 205 8.49 3.71 0.59
CA PRO A 205 9.25 4.93 0.39
C PRO A 205 8.88 5.65 -0.92
N ILE A 206 8.44 4.92 -1.95
CA ILE A 206 8.05 5.53 -3.23
C ILE A 206 6.72 6.27 -3.09
N TYR A 207 5.77 5.72 -2.32
CA TYR A 207 4.53 6.44 -1.98
C TYR A 207 4.81 7.71 -1.16
N ARG A 208 5.79 7.67 -0.26
CA ARG A 208 6.24 8.87 0.46
C ARG A 208 6.76 9.94 -0.51
N GLU A 209 7.65 9.57 -1.43
CA GLU A 209 8.19 10.51 -2.42
C GLU A 209 7.11 11.05 -3.36
N ALA A 210 6.18 10.21 -3.79
CA ALA A 210 5.03 10.61 -4.58
C ALA A 210 4.14 11.60 -3.81
N SER A 211 3.86 11.33 -2.52
CA SER A 211 3.02 12.19 -1.68
C SER A 211 3.62 13.57 -1.44
N LYS A 212 4.95 13.72 -1.43
CA LYS A 212 5.62 15.03 -1.38
C LYS A 212 5.32 15.90 -2.61
N ARG A 213 5.03 15.27 -3.75
CA ARG A 213 4.76 15.96 -5.03
C ARG A 213 3.27 16.31 -5.22
N LEU A 214 2.39 15.90 -4.32
CA LEU A 214 0.98 16.28 -4.36
C LEU A 214 0.83 17.81 -4.29
N LYS A 215 -0.08 18.34 -5.06
CA LYS A 215 -0.28 19.78 -5.18
C LYS A 215 -0.84 20.35 -3.86
N ARG A 216 -0.37 21.53 -3.48
CA ARG A 216 -1.08 22.34 -2.48
C ARG A 216 -2.29 22.96 -3.16
N HIS A 217 -3.46 22.75 -2.62
CA HIS A 217 -4.64 23.50 -3.02
C HIS A 217 -4.53 24.89 -2.40
N SER A 218 -4.02 25.85 -3.18
CA SER A 218 -4.09 27.28 -2.79
C SER A 218 -5.57 27.64 -2.65
N GLN A 219 -5.89 28.30 -1.52
CA GLN A 219 -7.20 28.87 -1.26
C GLN A 219 -7.58 29.91 -2.30
#